data_a214b9c2f5f375071e35fa7f0288c4c5
#
_entry.id   a214b9c2f5f375071e35fa7f0288c4c5
#
_cell.length_a   1.000
_cell.length_b   1.000
_cell.length_c   1.000
_cell.angle_alpha   90.00
_cell.angle_beta   90.00
_cell.angle_gamma   90.00
#
_symmetry.space_group_name_H-M   'P 1'
#
loop_
_entity.id
_entity.type
_entity.pdbx_description
1 polymer ?
#
loop_
_entity_poly.entity_id
_entity_poly.type
_entity_poly.pdbx_seq_one_letter_code
_entity_poly.pdbx_strand_id
1 'polypeptide(L)'
;DVDKCETCPDMAWKINAVGSANVASACQRNGIRLIAISTDYVFSGDSERPYTEFDTPTGGINVYGQSKWAGEQAVRTHCPNHIIVRISWLYGPGGPSFVHTMLKLADGSRNVLKVVNDQHGNPTSTFAVVRALRELLIRPELVGTFHLTCEGEATWYDFARRIFELAGKSQKVVPCSSAEYVTPARRPANSRLEKKMLALYNLPPMPHWEREFEEFMVKNENIQLC
;
A
#
# COMPACT_ATOMS: atom_id res chain seq x y z
N ASP A 1 0.66 0.05 11.45
CA ASP A 1 1.28 1.36 11.72
C ASP A 1 2.78 1.24 11.55
N VAL A 2 3.32 1.92 10.51
CA VAL A 2 4.73 1.84 10.09
C VAL A 2 5.67 2.39 11.17
N ASP A 3 5.30 3.53 11.78
CA ASP A 3 6.10 4.16 12.84
C ASP A 3 6.12 3.33 14.12
N LYS A 4 5.01 2.66 14.42
CA LYS A 4 4.94 1.76 15.58
C LYS A 4 5.85 0.54 15.42
N CYS A 5 6.13 0.11 14.20
CA CYS A 5 7.08 -0.99 13.97
C CYS A 5 8.50 -0.62 14.40
N GLU A 6 8.92 0.65 14.24
CA GLU A 6 10.23 1.12 14.70
C GLU A 6 10.33 1.13 16.24
N THR A 7 9.25 1.51 16.92
CA THR A 7 9.23 1.58 18.39
C THR A 7 8.95 0.22 19.05
N CYS A 8 8.37 -0.73 18.33
CA CYS A 8 8.03 -2.07 18.82
C CYS A 8 8.46 -3.16 17.81
N PRO A 9 9.78 -3.29 17.50
CA PRO A 9 10.25 -4.18 16.44
C PRO A 9 9.90 -5.66 16.70
N ASP A 10 10.01 -6.16 17.91
CA ASP A 10 9.68 -7.55 18.25
C ASP A 10 8.23 -7.90 17.91
N MET A 11 7.30 -6.98 18.15
CA MET A 11 5.90 -7.16 17.80
C MET A 11 5.70 -7.19 16.28
N ALA A 12 6.40 -6.33 15.53
CA ALA A 12 6.37 -6.32 14.07
C ALA A 12 6.87 -7.66 13.50
N TRP A 13 7.99 -8.18 13.97
CA TRP A 13 8.53 -9.48 13.58
C TRP A 13 7.60 -10.64 13.96
N LYS A 14 7.08 -10.63 15.18
CA LYS A 14 6.15 -11.66 15.67
C LYS A 14 4.88 -11.74 14.81
N ILE A 15 4.29 -10.59 14.44
CA ILE A 15 3.06 -10.57 13.66
C ILE A 15 3.35 -10.81 12.17
N ASN A 16 4.26 -10.04 11.57
CA ASN A 16 4.45 -10.03 10.13
C ASN A 16 5.26 -11.23 9.61
N ALA A 17 6.25 -11.73 10.36
CA ALA A 17 7.08 -12.86 9.95
C ALA A 17 6.58 -14.17 10.55
N VAL A 18 6.59 -14.30 11.87
CA VAL A 18 6.21 -15.56 12.55
C VAL A 18 4.72 -15.86 12.34
N GLY A 19 3.85 -14.86 12.44
CA GLY A 19 2.42 -15.01 12.17
C GLY A 19 2.16 -15.50 10.74
N SER A 20 2.85 -14.92 9.74
CA SER A 20 2.76 -15.36 8.35
C SER A 20 3.23 -16.81 8.16
N ALA A 21 4.34 -17.21 8.81
CA ALA A 21 4.83 -18.60 8.79
C ALA A 21 3.79 -19.57 9.36
N ASN A 22 3.18 -19.23 10.50
CA ASN A 22 2.17 -20.06 11.14
C ASN A 22 0.92 -20.24 10.26
N VAL A 23 0.41 -19.15 9.65
CA VAL A 23 -0.74 -19.22 8.74
C VAL A 23 -0.38 -20.02 7.49
N ALA A 24 0.77 -19.77 6.86
CA ALA A 24 1.22 -20.50 5.68
C ALA A 24 1.35 -22.02 5.95
N SER A 25 1.96 -22.40 7.08
CA SER A 25 2.07 -23.79 7.50
C SER A 25 0.70 -24.44 7.77
N ALA A 26 -0.23 -23.69 8.37
CA ALA A 26 -1.59 -24.20 8.59
C ALA A 26 -2.35 -24.39 7.27
N CYS A 27 -2.25 -23.44 6.33
CA CYS A 27 -2.83 -23.56 4.99
C CYS A 27 -2.29 -24.79 4.26
N GLN A 28 -0.97 -24.99 4.26
CA GLN A 28 -0.33 -26.13 3.60
C GLN A 28 -0.81 -27.47 4.18
N ARG A 29 -0.86 -27.59 5.52
CA ARG A 29 -1.33 -28.82 6.16
C ARG A 29 -2.79 -29.19 5.84
N ASN A 30 -3.61 -28.19 5.53
CA ASN A 30 -5.03 -28.37 5.24
C ASN A 30 -5.37 -28.27 3.75
N GLY A 31 -4.38 -28.18 2.84
CA GLY A 31 -4.60 -28.07 1.41
C GLY A 31 -5.29 -26.74 0.99
N ILE A 32 -5.17 -25.69 1.82
CA ILE A 32 -5.81 -24.39 1.59
C ILE A 32 -4.85 -23.48 0.82
N ARG A 33 -5.35 -22.84 -0.25
CA ARG A 33 -4.64 -21.80 -0.97
C ARG A 33 -4.58 -20.53 -0.12
N LEU A 34 -3.39 -19.94 0.00
CA LEU A 34 -3.17 -18.72 0.80
C LEU A 34 -3.05 -17.49 -0.10
N ILE A 35 -3.81 -16.45 0.20
CA ILE A 35 -3.54 -15.10 -0.32
C ILE A 35 -3.02 -14.24 0.83
N ALA A 36 -1.76 -13.81 0.71
CA ALA A 36 -1.07 -13.00 1.71
C ALA A 36 -0.90 -11.56 1.23
N ILE A 37 -1.40 -10.59 1.99
CA ILE A 37 -1.22 -9.18 1.69
C ILE A 37 0.16 -8.71 2.16
N SER A 38 0.91 -8.11 1.25
CA SER A 38 2.21 -7.50 1.47
C SER A 38 2.22 -6.02 1.08
N THR A 39 3.38 -5.42 0.92
CA THR A 39 3.58 -3.98 0.79
C THR A 39 4.68 -3.64 -0.23
N ASP A 40 4.63 -2.44 -0.79
CA ASP A 40 5.69 -1.76 -1.52
C ASP A 40 6.97 -1.57 -0.68
N TYR A 41 6.86 -1.47 0.65
CA TYR A 41 7.97 -1.25 1.58
C TYR A 41 8.98 -2.40 1.67
N VAL A 42 8.75 -3.51 0.96
CA VAL A 42 9.76 -4.57 0.82
C VAL A 42 10.93 -4.16 -0.08
N PHE A 43 10.77 -3.10 -0.86
CA PHE A 43 11.82 -2.50 -1.70
C PHE A 43 12.55 -1.37 -0.96
N SER A 44 13.78 -1.05 -1.41
CA SER A 44 14.60 0.04 -0.86
C SER A 44 14.07 1.45 -1.18
N GLY A 45 13.37 1.58 -2.30
CA GLY A 45 12.81 2.87 -2.73
C GLY A 45 13.80 3.81 -3.44
N ASP A 46 14.93 3.29 -3.90
CA ASP A 46 16.00 4.05 -4.59
C ASP A 46 15.99 3.90 -6.12
N SER A 47 15.07 3.09 -6.66
CA SER A 47 14.92 2.93 -8.11
C SER A 47 14.32 4.19 -8.75
N GLU A 48 14.80 4.55 -9.94
CA GLU A 48 14.21 5.62 -10.76
C GLU A 48 12.91 5.18 -11.47
N ARG A 49 12.76 3.87 -11.71
CA ARG A 49 11.55 3.28 -12.33
C ARG A 49 10.65 2.60 -11.31
N PRO A 50 9.38 2.37 -11.64
CA PRO A 50 8.51 1.51 -10.84
C PRO A 50 9.10 0.10 -10.68
N TYR A 51 8.89 -0.51 -9.50
CA TYR A 51 9.27 -1.89 -9.24
C TYR A 51 8.26 -2.86 -9.86
N THR A 52 8.78 -3.91 -10.48
CA THR A 52 7.98 -5.03 -11.00
C THR A 52 7.96 -6.20 -10.01
N GLU A 53 7.13 -7.20 -10.24
CA GLU A 53 7.12 -8.43 -9.45
C GLU A 53 8.41 -9.27 -9.62
N PHE A 54 9.18 -8.99 -10.69
CA PHE A 54 10.46 -9.66 -10.99
C PHE A 54 11.67 -9.00 -10.35
N ASP A 55 11.51 -7.81 -9.82
CA ASP A 55 12.56 -7.16 -9.05
C ASP A 55 12.72 -7.84 -7.69
N THR A 56 13.97 -8.10 -7.31
CA THR A 56 14.26 -8.72 -6.02
C THR A 56 14.13 -7.68 -4.89
N PRO A 57 13.22 -7.87 -3.93
CA PRO A 57 13.16 -7.01 -2.77
C PRO A 57 14.43 -7.09 -1.94
N THR A 58 14.86 -5.95 -1.41
CA THR A 58 16.04 -5.84 -0.53
C THR A 58 15.71 -5.99 0.95
N GLY A 59 14.42 -6.19 1.28
CA GLY A 59 13.91 -6.21 2.66
C GLY A 59 13.47 -4.83 3.16
N GLY A 60 13.51 -3.81 2.30
CA GLY A 60 13.10 -2.46 2.69
C GLY A 60 14.12 -1.73 3.58
N ILE A 61 13.76 -0.51 3.97
CA ILE A 61 14.64 0.43 4.70
C ILE A 61 14.17 0.71 6.13
N ASN A 62 13.14 0.00 6.59
CA ASN A 62 12.55 0.15 7.91
C ASN A 62 12.05 -1.20 8.44
N VAL A 63 11.79 -1.28 9.74
CA VAL A 63 11.35 -2.52 10.42
C VAL A 63 10.06 -3.08 9.83
N TYR A 64 9.12 -2.21 9.41
CA TYR A 64 7.90 -2.65 8.75
C TYR A 64 8.20 -3.43 7.47
N GLY A 65 8.97 -2.83 6.55
CA GLY A 65 9.34 -3.47 5.28
C GLY A 65 10.11 -4.77 5.50
N GLN A 66 11.10 -4.76 6.41
CA GLN A 66 11.91 -5.94 6.76
C GLN A 66 11.06 -7.09 7.28
N SER A 67 10.19 -6.82 8.24
CA SER A 67 9.32 -7.84 8.83
C SER A 67 8.29 -8.38 7.84
N LYS A 68 7.75 -7.52 6.95
CA LYS A 68 6.84 -7.92 5.87
C LYS A 68 7.56 -8.78 4.82
N TRP A 69 8.79 -8.41 4.44
CA TRP A 69 9.60 -9.23 3.55
C TRP A 69 9.90 -10.61 4.11
N ALA A 70 10.28 -10.69 5.39
CA ALA A 70 10.47 -11.98 6.05
C ALA A 70 9.17 -12.81 6.05
N GLY A 71 8.01 -12.16 6.20
CA GLY A 71 6.70 -12.80 6.06
C GLY A 71 6.46 -13.36 4.66
N GLU A 72 6.82 -12.61 3.59
CA GLU A 72 6.74 -13.14 2.22
C GLU A 72 7.62 -14.38 2.02
N GLN A 73 8.85 -14.35 2.54
CA GLN A 73 9.76 -15.50 2.46
C GLN A 73 9.19 -16.72 3.20
N ALA A 74 8.61 -16.50 4.37
CA ALA A 74 7.96 -17.56 5.14
C ALA A 74 6.74 -18.15 4.38
N VAL A 75 5.92 -17.32 3.74
CA VAL A 75 4.80 -17.77 2.91
C VAL A 75 5.30 -18.65 1.75
N ARG A 76 6.33 -18.20 1.01
CA ARG A 76 6.91 -18.97 -0.11
C ARG A 76 7.44 -20.32 0.34
N THR A 77 8.11 -20.34 1.50
CA THR A 77 8.73 -21.56 2.04
C THR A 77 7.70 -22.57 2.53
N HIS A 78 6.66 -22.10 3.22
CA HIS A 78 5.74 -22.97 3.94
C HIS A 78 4.42 -23.29 3.23
N CYS A 79 4.07 -22.56 2.16
CA CYS A 79 2.83 -22.78 1.40
C CYS A 79 3.06 -22.56 -0.09
N PRO A 80 3.47 -23.60 -0.87
CA PRO A 80 3.67 -23.48 -2.32
C PRO A 80 2.44 -22.96 -3.08
N ASN A 81 1.23 -23.33 -2.64
CA ASN A 81 -0.03 -22.85 -3.21
C ASN A 81 -0.42 -21.49 -2.61
N HIS A 82 0.31 -20.44 -3.00
CA HIS A 82 0.08 -19.09 -2.47
C HIS A 82 0.01 -18.02 -3.57
N ILE A 83 -0.63 -16.93 -3.23
CA ILE A 83 -0.49 -15.62 -3.88
C ILE A 83 -0.01 -14.62 -2.81
N ILE A 84 1.04 -13.87 -3.13
CA ILE A 84 1.46 -12.69 -2.38
C ILE A 84 1.00 -11.46 -3.16
N VAL A 85 0.27 -10.58 -2.50
CA VAL A 85 -0.26 -9.34 -3.10
C VAL A 85 0.44 -8.15 -2.45
N ARG A 86 1.24 -7.41 -3.23
CA ARG A 86 1.82 -6.15 -2.78
C ARG A 86 0.92 -4.99 -3.15
N ILE A 87 0.63 -4.16 -2.17
CA ILE A 87 -0.19 -2.95 -2.28
C ILE A 87 0.59 -1.75 -1.76
N SER A 88 0.17 -0.55 -2.12
CA SER A 88 0.74 0.71 -1.61
C SER A 88 -0.35 1.76 -1.38
N TRP A 89 -0.10 2.69 -0.47
CA TRP A 89 -0.90 3.90 -0.22
C TRP A 89 -2.40 3.63 -0.15
N LEU A 90 -2.76 2.57 0.61
CA LEU A 90 -4.13 2.06 0.67
C LEU A 90 -5.06 3.03 1.39
N TYR A 91 -6.22 3.28 0.79
CA TYR A 91 -7.32 4.01 1.40
C TYR A 91 -8.66 3.28 1.17
N GLY A 92 -9.61 3.51 2.06
CA GLY A 92 -10.92 2.89 1.99
C GLY A 92 -11.84 3.36 3.12
N PRO A 93 -13.11 2.94 3.16
CA PRO A 93 -14.01 3.25 4.25
C PRO A 93 -13.62 2.47 5.52
N GLY A 94 -13.95 3.02 6.69
CA GLY A 94 -13.92 2.29 7.97
C GLY A 94 -12.56 2.09 8.61
N GLY A 95 -11.52 2.78 8.18
CA GLY A 95 -10.20 2.69 8.81
C GLY A 95 -9.34 3.95 8.62
N PRO A 96 -8.35 4.18 9.48
CA PRO A 96 -7.46 5.32 9.35
C PRO A 96 -6.65 5.22 8.05
N SER A 97 -6.61 6.30 7.29
CA SER A 97 -5.81 6.43 6.07
C SER A 97 -5.32 7.85 5.91
N PHE A 98 -4.44 8.08 4.95
CA PHE A 98 -3.98 9.42 4.60
C PHE A 98 -5.15 10.35 4.23
N VAL A 99 -6.17 9.84 3.52
CA VAL A 99 -7.38 10.59 3.17
C VAL A 99 -8.08 11.11 4.42
N HIS A 100 -8.35 10.24 5.39
CA HIS A 100 -8.98 10.64 6.66
C HIS A 100 -8.13 11.65 7.43
N THR A 101 -6.81 11.45 7.44
CA THR A 101 -5.88 12.37 8.12
C THR A 101 -5.94 13.76 7.47
N MET A 102 -5.89 13.86 6.14
CA MET A 102 -5.97 15.13 5.44
C MET A 102 -7.32 15.83 5.68
N LEU A 103 -8.43 15.09 5.58
CA LEU A 103 -9.77 15.66 5.85
C LEU A 103 -9.91 16.17 7.29
N LYS A 104 -9.34 15.49 8.29
CA LYS A 104 -9.29 15.97 9.68
C LYS A 104 -8.46 17.26 9.82
N LEU A 105 -7.32 17.34 9.13
CA LEU A 105 -6.45 18.51 9.17
C LEU A 105 -7.02 19.74 8.44
N ALA A 106 -8.07 19.55 7.63
CA ALA A 106 -8.79 20.64 6.96
C ALA A 106 -9.91 21.24 7.81
N ASP A 107 -9.73 21.29 9.11
CA ASP A 107 -10.68 21.86 10.10
C ASP A 107 -10.62 23.39 10.23
N GLY A 108 -9.74 24.04 9.47
CA GLY A 108 -9.52 25.48 9.50
C GLY A 108 -8.59 25.96 10.63
N SER A 109 -8.10 25.06 11.47
CA SER A 109 -7.18 25.42 12.57
C SER A 109 -5.77 25.79 12.08
N ARG A 110 -5.42 25.38 10.86
CA ARG A 110 -4.10 25.57 10.26
C ARG A 110 -4.18 26.43 8.99
N ASN A 111 -3.42 27.51 8.96
CA ASN A 111 -3.36 28.36 7.76
C ASN A 111 -2.72 27.65 6.56
N VAL A 112 -1.75 26.79 6.80
CA VAL A 112 -0.98 26.06 5.76
C VAL A 112 -0.64 24.67 6.26
N LEU A 113 -0.78 23.67 5.40
CA LEU A 113 -0.28 22.31 5.61
C LEU A 113 0.95 22.07 4.74
N LYS A 114 2.04 21.61 5.34
CA LYS A 114 3.22 21.11 4.62
C LYS A 114 3.03 19.62 4.34
N VAL A 115 3.20 19.20 3.09
CA VAL A 115 3.07 17.79 2.69
C VAL A 115 4.25 17.39 1.81
N VAL A 116 4.78 16.20 2.07
CA VAL A 116 5.97 15.66 1.39
C VAL A 116 5.73 15.51 -0.12
N ASN A 117 6.70 15.99 -0.93
CA ASN A 117 6.63 16.00 -2.39
C ASN A 117 7.80 15.26 -3.08
N ASP A 118 8.64 14.58 -2.33
CA ASP A 118 9.77 13.78 -2.80
C ASP A 118 9.60 12.27 -2.55
N GLN A 119 8.38 11.85 -2.25
CA GLN A 119 7.98 10.44 -2.16
C GLN A 119 6.90 10.16 -3.18
N HIS A 120 7.17 9.20 -4.08
CA HIS A 120 6.30 8.81 -5.18
C HIS A 120 5.68 7.43 -4.95
N GLY A 121 4.40 7.29 -5.22
CA GLY A 121 3.67 6.03 -5.04
C GLY A 121 2.38 5.97 -5.85
N ASN A 122 1.59 4.93 -5.60
CA ASN A 122 0.32 4.71 -6.28
C ASN A 122 -0.82 4.72 -5.24
N PRO A 123 -1.58 5.83 -5.09
CA PRO A 123 -2.78 5.82 -4.24
C PRO A 123 -3.73 4.71 -4.68
N THR A 124 -4.16 3.85 -3.75
CA THR A 124 -4.90 2.64 -4.11
C THR A 124 -6.12 2.46 -3.22
N SER A 125 -7.31 2.30 -3.81
CA SER A 125 -8.52 2.05 -3.04
C SER A 125 -8.64 0.57 -2.65
N THR A 126 -9.21 0.31 -1.47
CA THR A 126 -9.56 -1.05 -1.06
C THR A 126 -10.55 -1.70 -2.02
N PHE A 127 -11.43 -0.93 -2.67
CA PHE A 127 -12.38 -1.44 -3.65
C PHE A 127 -11.68 -1.95 -4.91
N ALA A 128 -10.68 -1.23 -5.43
CA ALA A 128 -9.88 -1.67 -6.57
C ALA A 128 -9.13 -2.98 -6.24
N VAL A 129 -8.52 -3.05 -5.06
CA VAL A 129 -7.84 -4.27 -4.60
C VAL A 129 -8.79 -5.44 -4.49
N VAL A 130 -9.98 -5.26 -3.91
CA VAL A 130 -10.98 -6.34 -3.76
C VAL A 130 -11.46 -6.84 -5.14
N ARG A 131 -11.70 -5.94 -6.11
CA ARG A 131 -12.04 -6.37 -7.48
C ARG A 131 -10.95 -7.23 -8.10
N ALA A 132 -9.70 -6.81 -8.01
CA ALA A 132 -8.57 -7.58 -8.53
C ALA A 132 -8.36 -8.90 -7.77
N LEU A 133 -8.53 -8.93 -6.45
CA LEU A 133 -8.46 -10.16 -5.66
C LEU A 133 -9.52 -11.19 -6.09
N ARG A 134 -10.73 -10.76 -6.45
CA ARG A 134 -11.77 -11.67 -6.96
C ARG A 134 -11.33 -12.36 -8.26
N GLU A 135 -10.66 -11.63 -9.16
CA GLU A 135 -10.10 -12.22 -10.40
C GLU A 135 -9.02 -13.27 -10.09
N LEU A 136 -8.18 -13.03 -9.09
CA LEU A 136 -7.17 -14.00 -8.65
C LEU A 136 -7.80 -15.23 -7.96
N LEU A 137 -8.89 -15.03 -7.21
CA LEU A 137 -9.56 -16.10 -6.47
C LEU A 137 -10.20 -17.14 -7.38
N ILE A 138 -10.80 -16.73 -8.49
CA ILE A 138 -11.48 -17.62 -9.45
C ILE A 138 -10.53 -18.35 -10.39
N ARG A 139 -9.22 -18.11 -10.30
CA ARG A 139 -8.18 -18.73 -11.11
C ARG A 139 -7.22 -19.54 -10.21
N PRO A 140 -7.53 -20.80 -9.95
CA PRO A 140 -6.77 -21.65 -9.01
C PRO A 140 -5.34 -21.96 -9.48
N GLU A 141 -5.06 -21.84 -10.77
CA GLU A 141 -3.75 -22.06 -11.39
C GLU A 141 -2.73 -20.94 -11.11
N LEU A 142 -3.21 -19.74 -10.71
CA LEU A 142 -2.32 -18.62 -10.47
C LEU A 142 -1.62 -18.77 -9.12
N VAL A 143 -0.31 -18.64 -9.11
CA VAL A 143 0.55 -18.63 -7.93
C VAL A 143 1.62 -17.55 -8.04
N GLY A 144 2.25 -17.20 -6.93
CA GLY A 144 3.38 -16.26 -6.91
C GLY A 144 3.02 -14.87 -6.42
N THR A 145 3.72 -13.85 -6.90
CA THR A 145 3.57 -12.47 -6.42
C THR A 145 2.87 -11.62 -7.46
N PHE A 146 1.93 -10.80 -7.02
CA PHE A 146 1.19 -9.84 -7.84
C PHE A 146 1.24 -8.45 -7.20
N HIS A 147 1.39 -7.42 -8.01
CA HIS A 147 1.22 -6.03 -7.60
C HIS A 147 -0.21 -5.58 -7.89
N LEU A 148 -0.94 -5.17 -6.87
CA LEU A 148 -2.32 -4.69 -7.00
C LEU A 148 -2.44 -3.24 -6.51
N THR A 149 -1.73 -2.33 -7.19
CA THR A 149 -1.86 -0.88 -6.98
C THR A 149 -2.58 -0.25 -8.16
N CYS A 150 -3.30 0.85 -7.94
CA CYS A 150 -3.89 1.59 -9.05
C CYS A 150 -2.82 2.09 -10.04
N GLU A 151 -3.23 2.34 -11.29
CA GLU A 151 -2.38 2.93 -12.32
C GLU A 151 -2.17 4.43 -12.06
N GLY A 152 -1.15 4.99 -12.72
CA GLY A 152 -0.71 6.36 -12.48
C GLY A 152 0.14 6.47 -11.21
N GLU A 153 0.67 7.65 -10.97
CA GLU A 153 1.51 7.96 -9.83
C GLU A 153 1.13 9.30 -9.21
N ALA A 154 1.49 9.49 -7.95
CA ALA A 154 1.34 10.75 -7.24
C ALA A 154 2.46 10.89 -6.20
N THR A 155 2.74 12.13 -5.80
CA THR A 155 3.37 12.40 -4.51
C THR A 155 2.32 12.51 -3.42
N TRP A 156 2.73 12.47 -2.15
CA TRP A 156 1.78 12.74 -1.05
C TRP A 156 1.18 14.16 -1.16
N TYR A 157 1.96 15.11 -1.67
CA TYR A 157 1.51 16.47 -1.93
C TYR A 157 0.41 16.51 -3.01
N ASP A 158 0.60 15.82 -4.14
CA ASP A 158 -0.41 15.74 -5.19
C ASP A 158 -1.69 15.10 -4.68
N PHE A 159 -1.55 14.00 -3.95
CA PHE A 159 -2.70 13.30 -3.38
C PHE A 159 -3.45 14.17 -2.36
N ALA A 160 -2.74 14.90 -1.48
CA ALA A 160 -3.37 15.83 -0.54
C ALA A 160 -4.15 16.94 -1.26
N ARG A 161 -3.57 17.53 -2.32
CA ARG A 161 -4.26 18.53 -3.14
C ARG A 161 -5.56 17.98 -3.72
N ARG A 162 -5.50 16.77 -4.30
CA ARG A 162 -6.68 16.13 -4.88
C ARG A 162 -7.75 15.80 -3.84
N ILE A 163 -7.35 15.40 -2.63
CA ILE A 163 -8.29 15.19 -1.51
C ILE A 163 -9.05 16.47 -1.20
N PHE A 164 -8.35 17.61 -1.03
CA PHE A 164 -9.01 18.87 -0.69
C PHE A 164 -9.87 19.41 -1.83
N GLU A 165 -9.43 19.29 -3.07
CA GLU A 165 -10.20 19.68 -4.25
C GLU A 165 -11.55 18.95 -4.28
N LEU A 166 -11.56 17.62 -4.21
CA LEU A 166 -12.79 16.81 -4.26
C LEU A 166 -13.66 16.97 -3.01
N ALA A 167 -13.06 17.28 -1.87
CA ALA A 167 -13.80 17.56 -0.63
C ALA A 167 -14.34 19.01 -0.55
N GLY A 168 -14.10 19.86 -1.54
CA GLY A 168 -14.48 21.28 -1.51
C GLY A 168 -13.83 22.07 -0.38
N LYS A 169 -12.62 21.68 0.06
CA LYS A 169 -11.89 22.34 1.15
C LYS A 169 -10.87 23.34 0.62
N SER A 170 -10.92 24.57 1.11
CA SER A 170 -9.98 25.64 0.75
C SER A 170 -8.65 25.59 1.51
N GLN A 171 -8.26 24.44 2.06
CA GLN A 171 -7.03 24.28 2.82
C GLN A 171 -5.80 24.50 1.93
N LYS A 172 -4.96 25.47 2.31
CA LYS A 172 -3.70 25.73 1.60
C LYS A 172 -2.68 24.62 1.92
N VAL A 173 -2.15 24.01 0.85
CA VAL A 173 -1.10 22.98 0.93
C VAL A 173 0.15 23.50 0.26
N VAL A 174 1.30 23.29 0.86
CA VAL A 174 2.62 23.59 0.28
C VAL A 174 3.51 22.36 0.32
N PRO A 175 4.36 22.15 -0.70
CA PRO A 175 5.27 21.01 -0.70
C PRO A 175 6.37 21.20 0.33
N CYS A 176 6.87 20.08 0.86
CA CYS A 176 8.11 20.02 1.65
C CYS A 176 8.89 18.76 1.28
N SER A 177 10.16 18.70 1.66
CA SER A 177 10.97 17.50 1.50
C SER A 177 10.78 16.52 2.68
N SER A 178 11.13 15.25 2.45
CA SER A 178 11.21 14.23 3.52
C SER A 178 12.19 14.64 4.63
N ALA A 179 13.22 15.41 4.31
CA ALA A 179 14.17 15.93 5.29
C ALA A 179 13.54 16.98 6.24
N GLU A 180 12.53 17.71 5.76
CA GLU A 180 11.78 18.66 6.59
C GLU A 180 10.67 18.01 7.41
N TYR A 181 10.26 16.79 7.04
CA TYR A 181 9.19 16.03 7.71
C TYR A 181 9.72 14.71 8.27
N VAL A 182 10.49 14.80 9.32
CA VAL A 182 11.12 13.63 9.96
C VAL A 182 10.06 12.77 10.68
N THR A 183 10.09 11.47 10.41
CA THR A 183 9.23 10.46 11.04
C THR A 183 10.07 9.33 11.64
N PRO A 184 9.57 8.59 12.65
CA PRO A 184 10.31 7.48 13.25
C PRO A 184 10.79 6.45 12.22
N ALA A 185 9.92 6.00 11.33
CA ALA A 185 10.29 5.11 10.23
C ALA A 185 10.68 5.93 9.00
N ARG A 186 11.82 5.61 8.40
CA ARG A 186 12.20 6.15 7.09
C ARG A 186 11.24 5.64 6.01
N ARG A 187 10.78 6.53 5.12
CA ARG A 187 9.92 6.18 3.99
C ARG A 187 10.73 6.10 2.69
N PRO A 188 10.39 5.16 1.78
CA PRO A 188 11.03 5.09 0.47
C PRO A 188 10.68 6.31 -0.38
N ALA A 189 11.65 6.83 -1.15
CA ALA A 189 11.40 7.91 -2.11
C ALA A 189 10.56 7.42 -3.29
N ASN A 190 10.74 6.17 -3.70
CA ASN A 190 9.96 5.52 -4.74
C ASN A 190 9.30 4.24 -4.22
N SER A 191 7.98 4.22 -4.18
CA SER A 191 7.16 3.05 -3.85
C SER A 191 6.19 2.67 -4.98
N ARG A 192 6.47 3.12 -6.21
CA ARG A 192 5.66 2.82 -7.38
C ARG A 192 5.82 1.36 -7.78
N LEU A 193 4.69 0.69 -8.02
CA LEU A 193 4.64 -0.72 -8.41
C LEU A 193 4.05 -0.85 -9.82
N GLU A 194 4.75 -1.53 -10.72
CA GLU A 194 4.26 -1.95 -12.04
C GLU A 194 3.60 -3.33 -11.93
N LYS A 195 2.55 -3.58 -12.68
CA LYS A 195 1.69 -4.77 -12.60
C LYS A 195 1.94 -5.72 -13.78
N LYS A 196 3.20 -6.20 -13.93
CA LYS A 196 3.59 -7.11 -15.03
C LYS A 196 2.83 -8.44 -15.01
N MET A 197 2.58 -8.98 -13.83
CA MET A 197 1.89 -10.27 -13.69
C MET A 197 0.43 -10.17 -14.16
N LEU A 198 -0.27 -9.05 -13.91
CA LEU A 198 -1.61 -8.87 -14.44
C LEU A 198 -1.62 -8.93 -15.97
N ALA A 199 -0.69 -8.25 -16.63
CA ALA A 199 -0.58 -8.25 -18.07
C ALA A 199 -0.20 -9.65 -18.64
N LEU A 200 0.75 -10.34 -18.03
CA LEU A 200 1.21 -11.66 -18.48
C LEU A 200 0.11 -12.73 -18.41
N TYR A 201 -0.77 -12.63 -17.43
CA TYR A 201 -1.90 -13.57 -17.28
C TYR A 201 -3.20 -13.06 -17.92
N ASN A 202 -3.16 -11.98 -18.71
CA ASN A 202 -4.34 -11.36 -19.33
C ASN A 202 -5.45 -11.08 -18.31
N LEU A 203 -5.06 -10.61 -17.12
CA LEU A 203 -6.00 -10.16 -16.09
C LEU A 203 -6.39 -8.70 -16.37
N PRO A 204 -7.59 -8.27 -15.93
CA PRO A 204 -7.99 -6.87 -16.05
C PRO A 204 -6.95 -5.93 -15.43
N PRO A 205 -6.60 -4.81 -16.09
CA PRO A 205 -5.71 -3.82 -15.51
C PRO A 205 -6.35 -3.15 -14.30
N MET A 206 -5.50 -2.64 -13.39
CA MET A 206 -5.98 -1.82 -12.29
C MET A 206 -6.51 -0.46 -12.82
N PRO A 207 -7.52 0.14 -12.18
CA PRO A 207 -8.00 1.47 -12.58
C PRO A 207 -6.95 2.55 -12.32
N HIS A 208 -7.05 3.68 -13.03
CA HIS A 208 -6.23 4.86 -12.72
C HIS A 208 -6.65 5.45 -11.36
N TRP A 209 -5.67 5.85 -10.54
CA TRP A 209 -5.90 6.27 -9.15
C TRP A 209 -6.82 7.49 -9.03
N GLU A 210 -6.72 8.48 -9.93
CA GLU A 210 -7.56 9.69 -9.89
C GLU A 210 -9.03 9.34 -10.06
N ARG A 211 -9.36 8.57 -11.09
CA ARG A 211 -10.73 8.14 -11.35
C ARG A 211 -11.28 7.30 -10.20
N GLU A 212 -10.49 6.36 -9.69
CA GLU A 212 -10.89 5.52 -8.57
C GLU A 212 -11.11 6.34 -7.29
N PHE A 213 -10.29 7.39 -7.10
CA PHE A 213 -10.43 8.28 -5.96
C PHE A 213 -11.66 9.20 -6.09
N GLU A 214 -11.97 9.71 -7.28
CA GLU A 214 -13.21 10.45 -7.55
C GLU A 214 -14.44 9.60 -7.21
N GLU A 215 -14.49 8.36 -7.71
CA GLU A 215 -15.58 7.44 -7.40
C GLU A 215 -15.69 7.13 -5.90
N PHE A 216 -14.56 7.00 -5.22
CA PHE A 216 -14.51 6.81 -3.78
C PHE A 216 -15.09 8.00 -3.03
N MET A 217 -14.72 9.22 -3.39
CA MET A 217 -15.21 10.45 -2.73
C MET A 217 -16.72 10.63 -2.94
N VAL A 218 -17.23 10.41 -4.14
CA VAL A 218 -18.68 10.50 -4.44
C VAL A 218 -19.48 9.48 -3.62
N LYS A 219 -19.03 8.22 -3.54
CA LYS A 219 -19.73 7.16 -2.79
C LYS A 219 -19.67 7.35 -1.27
N ASN A 220 -18.73 8.15 -0.80
CA ASN A 220 -18.47 8.35 0.62
C ASN A 220 -18.54 9.84 1.00
N GLU A 221 -19.48 10.61 0.41
CA GLU A 221 -19.71 12.04 0.71
C GLU A 221 -19.85 12.34 2.20
N ASN A 222 -20.27 11.35 2.98
CA ASN A 222 -20.36 11.38 4.45
C ASN A 222 -19.28 10.52 5.10
N ILE A 223 -18.01 10.60 4.64
CA ILE A 223 -16.92 9.93 5.36
C ILE A 223 -16.95 10.41 6.81
N GLN A 224 -17.51 9.58 7.69
CA GLN A 224 -17.43 9.84 9.13
C GLN A 224 -15.94 9.80 9.50
N LEU A 225 -15.45 10.95 9.93
CA LEU A 225 -14.09 11.10 10.46
C LEU A 225 -14.09 10.43 11.86
N CYS A 226 -13.86 9.10 11.87
CA CYS A 226 -13.66 8.34 13.10
C CYS A 226 -12.36 8.72 13.79
#